data_82b3d000fe34781cc7bfef28003c9e44
#
_entry.id   82b3d000fe34781cc7bfef28003c9e44
#
_cell.length_a   1.000
_cell.length_b   1.000
_cell.length_c   1.000
_cell.angle_alpha   90.00
_cell.angle_beta   90.00
_cell.angle_gamma   90.00
#
_symmetry.space_group_name_H-M   'P 1'
#
loop_
_entity.id
_entity.type
_entity.pdbx_description
1 polymer ?
#
loop_
_entity_poly.entity_id
_entity_poly.type
_entity_poly.pdbx_seq_one_letter_code
_entity_poly.pdbx_strand_id
1 'polypeptide(L)'
;MSKPEVERQKSPNLGFWGRIGLESLWIFCKFFSILPYWFRYYVVEPAVFGALRLLRYRYRVVTENLRNSFPEKSLEELHAIRRGFYRTLAEIFVDTFSLAGLTDEKCRQVVVVKDLEKQMAAVEGRDWIALTAHLGCWEYCSFWGIIVPSQVVVAVYHPLRSRVFDELYKRLRSHANICPVPMAESLRFYLRNREKGIDGKNIVMGLIADQN
;
A
#
# COMPACT_ATOMS: atom_id res chain seq x y z
N MET A 1 2.02 -17.14 -15.85
CA MET A 1 2.55 -17.47 -14.50
C MET A 1 1.37 -17.71 -13.57
N SER A 2 1.23 -18.91 -13.02
CA SER A 2 0.18 -19.25 -12.04
C SER A 2 0.39 -18.38 -10.80
N LYS A 3 -0.70 -17.80 -10.29
CA LYS A 3 -0.67 -17.14 -8.97
C LYS A 3 -0.25 -18.17 -7.93
N PRO A 4 0.60 -17.78 -6.95
CA PRO A 4 0.99 -18.69 -5.87
C PRO A 4 -0.27 -19.29 -5.24
N GLU A 5 -0.20 -20.58 -4.96
CA GLU A 5 -1.25 -21.34 -4.28
C GLU A 5 -1.25 -21.01 -2.78
N VAL A 6 -1.20 -19.71 -2.49
CA VAL A 6 -1.50 -19.21 -1.16
C VAL A 6 -2.97 -19.58 -0.93
N GLU A 7 -3.23 -20.38 0.09
CA GLU A 7 -4.60 -20.62 0.57
C GLU A 7 -5.38 -19.33 0.43
N ARG A 8 -6.26 -19.29 -0.58
CA ARG A 8 -7.13 -18.11 -0.79
C ARG A 8 -7.89 -17.96 0.51
N GLN A 9 -7.42 -17.02 1.35
CA GLN A 9 -8.20 -16.64 2.51
C GLN A 9 -9.62 -16.43 1.99
N LYS A 10 -10.57 -17.25 2.48
CA LYS A 10 -11.97 -17.18 2.03
C LYS A 10 -12.38 -15.73 2.14
N SER A 11 -12.60 -15.11 0.98
CA SER A 11 -13.08 -13.73 0.94
C SER A 11 -14.28 -13.64 1.89
N PRO A 12 -14.30 -12.71 2.83
CA PRO A 12 -15.42 -12.57 3.76
C PRO A 12 -16.69 -12.45 2.93
N ASN A 13 -17.76 -13.06 3.38
CA ASN A 13 -19.02 -13.06 2.64
C ASN A 13 -19.56 -11.62 2.54
N LEU A 14 -19.16 -10.98 1.44
CA LEU A 14 -19.66 -9.66 1.07
C LEU A 14 -21.08 -9.84 0.55
N GLY A 15 -22.13 -9.76 1.21
CA GLY A 15 -23.48 -9.90 0.65
C GLY A 15 -23.61 -9.27 -0.76
N PHE A 16 -24.74 -9.45 -1.42
CA PHE A 16 -24.96 -9.00 -2.80
C PHE A 16 -24.53 -7.54 -3.05
N TRP A 17 -24.98 -6.60 -2.23
CA TRP A 17 -24.63 -5.16 -2.35
C TRP A 17 -23.14 -4.87 -2.11
N GLY A 18 -22.50 -5.61 -1.22
CA GLY A 18 -21.06 -5.48 -0.98
C GLY A 18 -20.23 -5.92 -2.19
N ARG A 19 -20.66 -6.98 -2.90
CA ARG A 19 -20.01 -7.42 -4.14
C ARG A 19 -20.17 -6.38 -5.26
N ILE A 20 -21.38 -5.84 -5.45
CA ILE A 20 -21.61 -4.76 -6.42
C ILE A 20 -20.71 -3.57 -6.10
N GLY A 21 -20.65 -3.14 -4.83
CA GLY A 21 -19.79 -2.03 -4.41
C GLY A 21 -18.30 -2.29 -4.70
N LEU A 22 -17.80 -3.49 -4.41
CA LEU A 22 -16.42 -3.87 -4.69
C LEU A 22 -16.11 -3.83 -6.19
N GLU A 23 -16.97 -4.44 -7.03
CA GLU A 23 -16.72 -4.47 -8.47
C GLU A 23 -16.85 -3.06 -9.10
N SER A 24 -17.77 -2.23 -8.62
CA SER A 24 -17.87 -0.84 -9.07
C SER A 24 -16.62 -0.04 -8.74
N LEU A 25 -16.10 -0.19 -7.50
CA LEU A 25 -14.84 0.46 -7.11
C LEU A 25 -13.65 -0.08 -7.90
N TRP A 26 -13.61 -1.38 -8.15
CA TRP A 26 -12.55 -1.99 -8.96
C TRP A 26 -12.57 -1.46 -10.41
N ILE A 27 -13.74 -1.40 -11.03
CA ILE A 27 -13.92 -0.83 -12.38
C ILE A 27 -13.49 0.65 -12.38
N PHE A 28 -13.87 1.41 -11.35
CA PHE A 28 -13.42 2.79 -11.18
C PHE A 28 -11.89 2.88 -11.12
N CYS A 29 -11.23 2.06 -10.30
CA CYS A 29 -9.76 2.04 -10.21
C CYS A 29 -9.11 1.69 -11.55
N LYS A 30 -9.66 0.70 -12.27
CA LYS A 30 -9.18 0.32 -13.62
C LYS A 30 -9.32 1.48 -14.62
N PHE A 31 -10.49 2.12 -14.66
CA PHE A 31 -10.72 3.28 -15.51
C PHE A 31 -9.79 4.44 -15.14
N PHE A 32 -9.68 4.74 -13.85
CA PHE A 32 -8.80 5.80 -13.34
C PHE A 32 -7.34 5.57 -13.75
N SER A 33 -6.87 4.34 -13.71
CA SER A 33 -5.49 3.98 -14.06
C SER A 33 -5.13 4.16 -15.54
N ILE A 34 -6.14 4.19 -16.44
CA ILE A 34 -5.97 4.44 -17.89
C ILE A 34 -5.77 5.93 -18.17
N LEU A 35 -6.22 6.81 -17.26
CA LEU A 35 -6.08 8.26 -17.46
C LEU A 35 -4.61 8.64 -17.61
N PRO A 36 -4.27 9.58 -18.52
CA PRO A 36 -2.90 10.04 -18.70
C PRO A 36 -2.30 10.55 -17.38
N TYR A 37 -0.99 10.33 -17.20
CA TYR A 37 -0.26 10.79 -16.02
C TYR A 37 -0.51 12.27 -15.72
N TRP A 38 -0.38 13.14 -16.74
CA TRP A 38 -0.60 14.58 -16.58
C TRP A 38 -2.00 14.90 -16.06
N PHE A 39 -3.04 14.20 -16.52
CA PHE A 39 -4.41 14.46 -16.05
C PHE A 39 -4.57 14.07 -14.58
N ARG A 40 -4.00 12.93 -14.16
CA ARG A 40 -4.07 12.47 -12.78
C ARG A 40 -3.37 13.43 -11.81
N TYR A 41 -2.19 13.94 -12.16
CA TYR A 41 -1.37 14.75 -11.26
C TYR A 41 -1.53 16.26 -11.44
N TYR A 42 -2.00 16.74 -12.59
CA TYR A 42 -2.24 18.19 -12.78
C TYR A 42 -3.71 18.60 -12.69
N VAL A 43 -4.64 17.64 -12.74
CA VAL A 43 -6.09 17.93 -12.63
C VAL A 43 -6.70 17.26 -11.40
N VAL A 44 -6.55 15.92 -11.28
CA VAL A 44 -7.22 15.17 -10.21
C VAL A 44 -6.56 15.41 -8.84
N GLU A 45 -5.23 15.33 -8.74
CA GLU A 45 -4.52 15.59 -7.47
C GLU A 45 -4.86 16.96 -6.88
N PRO A 46 -4.76 18.10 -7.62
CA PRO A 46 -5.16 19.40 -7.09
C PRO A 46 -6.65 19.48 -6.70
N ALA A 47 -7.53 18.80 -7.42
CA ALA A 47 -8.95 18.73 -7.08
C ALA A 47 -9.17 17.97 -5.77
N VAL A 48 -8.51 16.83 -5.59
CA VAL A 48 -8.54 16.04 -4.33
C VAL A 48 -7.96 16.86 -3.17
N PHE A 49 -6.82 17.51 -3.38
CA PHE A 49 -6.20 18.40 -2.40
C PHE A 49 -7.16 19.52 -1.98
N GLY A 50 -7.80 20.18 -2.96
CA GLY A 50 -8.79 21.22 -2.71
C GLY A 50 -9.99 20.71 -1.92
N ALA A 51 -10.53 19.54 -2.30
CA ALA A 51 -11.63 18.89 -1.61
C ALA A 51 -11.28 18.55 -0.15
N LEU A 52 -10.12 17.94 0.10
CA LEU A 52 -9.65 17.59 1.45
C LEU A 52 -9.56 18.83 2.35
N ARG A 53 -9.12 19.96 1.81
CA ARG A 53 -9.03 21.22 2.54
C ARG A 53 -10.40 21.85 2.78
N LEU A 54 -11.24 21.90 1.75
CA LEU A 54 -12.58 22.48 1.83
C LEU A 54 -13.46 21.72 2.83
N LEU A 55 -13.42 20.40 2.77
CA LEU A 55 -14.16 19.53 3.69
C LEU A 55 -13.51 19.42 5.07
N ARG A 56 -12.36 20.06 5.28
CA ARG A 56 -11.60 20.03 6.54
C ARG A 56 -11.37 18.57 7.02
N TYR A 57 -11.03 17.68 6.07
CA TYR A 57 -10.83 16.27 6.39
C TYR A 57 -9.87 16.08 7.55
N ARG A 58 -10.36 15.50 8.66
CA ARG A 58 -9.61 15.24 9.90
C ARG A 58 -8.83 16.45 10.44
N TYR A 59 -9.25 17.68 10.13
CA TYR A 59 -8.52 18.93 10.45
C TYR A 59 -8.10 19.02 11.92
N ARG A 60 -9.02 18.69 12.84
CA ARG A 60 -8.74 18.75 14.28
C ARG A 60 -7.62 17.78 14.66
N VAL A 61 -7.71 16.52 14.22
CA VAL A 61 -6.73 15.48 14.52
C VAL A 61 -5.35 15.85 13.97
N VAL A 62 -5.29 16.28 12.71
CA VAL A 62 -4.02 16.70 12.08
C VAL A 62 -3.42 17.89 12.81
N THR A 63 -4.21 18.90 13.18
CA THR A 63 -3.71 20.09 13.87
C THR A 63 -3.22 19.77 15.28
N GLU A 64 -3.92 18.92 16.00
CA GLU A 64 -3.54 18.47 17.36
C GLU A 64 -2.24 17.66 17.32
N ASN A 65 -2.14 16.70 16.40
CA ASN A 65 -0.91 15.91 16.24
C ASN A 65 0.29 16.79 15.87
N LEU A 66 0.12 17.75 14.97
CA LEU A 66 1.21 18.66 14.60
C LEU A 66 1.67 19.52 15.78
N ARG A 67 0.75 20.04 16.60
CA ARG A 67 1.11 20.81 17.79
C ARG A 67 1.85 19.98 18.83
N ASN A 68 1.44 18.73 19.00
CA ASN A 68 2.07 17.82 19.94
C ASN A 68 3.45 17.34 19.47
N SER A 69 3.61 17.15 18.14
CA SER A 69 4.88 16.68 17.57
C SER A 69 5.92 17.77 17.34
N PHE A 70 5.48 19.02 17.21
CA PHE A 70 6.33 20.17 16.93
C PHE A 70 5.95 21.37 17.80
N PRO A 71 6.06 21.25 19.13
CA PRO A 71 5.66 22.32 20.06
C PRO A 71 6.47 23.61 19.91
N GLU A 72 7.69 23.51 19.37
CA GLU A 72 8.61 24.63 19.13
C GLU A 72 8.27 25.45 17.88
N LYS A 73 7.39 24.94 16.99
CA LYS A 73 7.11 25.60 15.70
C LYS A 73 6.02 26.65 15.81
N SER A 74 6.22 27.73 15.07
CA SER A 74 5.22 28.79 14.91
C SER A 74 3.91 28.27 14.24
N LEU A 75 2.82 29.01 14.44
CA LEU A 75 1.54 28.69 13.78
C LEU A 75 1.66 28.69 12.25
N GLU A 76 2.47 29.59 11.69
CA GLU A 76 2.70 29.66 10.25
C GLU A 76 3.41 28.41 9.72
N GLU A 77 4.45 27.94 10.41
CA GLU A 77 5.16 26.70 10.07
C GLU A 77 4.22 25.50 10.17
N LEU A 78 3.42 25.39 11.24
CA LEU A 78 2.43 24.32 11.38
C LEU A 78 1.37 24.34 10.28
N HIS A 79 0.98 25.54 9.81
CA HIS A 79 0.07 25.67 8.65
C HIS A 79 0.74 25.20 7.35
N ALA A 80 2.03 25.49 7.16
CA ALA A 80 2.79 25.02 6.01
C ALA A 80 2.92 23.48 5.99
N ILE A 81 3.28 22.88 7.14
CA ILE A 81 3.37 21.42 7.30
C ILE A 81 2.00 20.75 7.04
N ARG A 82 0.91 21.30 7.61
CA ARG A 82 -0.44 20.78 7.36
C ARG A 82 -0.84 20.86 5.89
N ARG A 83 -0.45 21.91 5.18
CA ARG A 83 -0.68 22.03 3.73
C ARG A 83 0.08 20.93 2.99
N GLY A 84 1.34 20.68 3.35
CA GLY A 84 2.16 19.59 2.83
C GLY A 84 1.48 18.24 3.05
N PHE A 85 1.03 17.96 4.27
CA PHE A 85 0.29 16.74 4.61
C PHE A 85 -0.91 16.50 3.68
N TYR A 86 -1.76 17.51 3.45
CA TYR A 86 -2.92 17.33 2.56
C TYR A 86 -2.51 17.12 1.10
N ARG A 87 -1.39 17.71 0.65
CA ARG A 87 -0.87 17.46 -0.69
C ARG A 87 -0.40 16.01 -0.81
N THR A 88 0.45 15.55 0.10
CA THR A 88 0.91 14.15 0.12
C THR A 88 -0.26 13.18 0.22
N LEU A 89 -1.29 13.50 1.01
CA LEU A 89 -2.49 12.65 1.09
C LEU A 89 -3.23 12.59 -0.24
N ALA A 90 -3.34 13.71 -0.98
CA ALA A 90 -3.95 13.72 -2.32
C ALA A 90 -3.13 12.91 -3.33
N GLU A 91 -1.80 13.02 -3.30
CA GLU A 91 -0.89 12.19 -4.10
C GLU A 91 -1.08 10.70 -3.81
N ILE A 92 -1.13 10.30 -2.53
CA ILE A 92 -1.39 8.91 -2.11
C ILE A 92 -2.73 8.39 -2.66
N PHE A 93 -3.77 9.20 -2.65
CA PHE A 93 -5.05 8.82 -3.27
C PHE A 93 -4.90 8.51 -4.75
N VAL A 94 -4.26 9.42 -5.49
CA VAL A 94 -4.04 9.26 -6.94
C VAL A 94 -3.21 8.01 -7.22
N ASP A 95 -2.13 7.81 -6.47
CA ASP A 95 -1.24 6.66 -6.60
C ASP A 95 -1.98 5.36 -6.33
N THR A 96 -2.68 5.27 -5.19
CA THR A 96 -3.40 4.06 -4.78
C THR A 96 -4.43 3.62 -5.82
N PHE A 97 -5.25 4.54 -6.31
CA PHE A 97 -6.25 4.19 -7.35
C PHE A 97 -5.61 3.85 -8.71
N SER A 98 -4.41 4.34 -8.95
CA SER A 98 -3.65 4.03 -10.17
C SER A 98 -3.08 2.60 -10.18
N LEU A 99 -2.90 1.96 -9.01
CA LEU A 99 -2.30 0.62 -8.87
C LEU A 99 -3.03 -0.44 -9.70
N ALA A 100 -4.36 -0.34 -9.81
CA ALA A 100 -5.19 -1.34 -10.48
C ALA A 100 -4.83 -1.57 -11.97
N GLY A 101 -4.19 -0.61 -12.62
CA GLY A 101 -3.83 -0.67 -14.04
C GLY A 101 -2.34 -0.77 -14.31
N LEU A 102 -1.51 -0.83 -13.29
CA LEU A 102 -0.08 -0.98 -13.49
C LEU A 102 0.26 -2.41 -13.93
N THR A 103 0.98 -2.50 -15.04
CA THR A 103 1.60 -3.76 -15.48
C THR A 103 2.93 -3.96 -14.75
N ASP A 104 3.43 -5.21 -14.71
CA ASP A 104 4.72 -5.52 -14.09
C ASP A 104 5.86 -4.67 -14.67
N GLU A 105 5.81 -4.39 -15.97
CA GLU A 105 6.79 -3.54 -16.64
C GLU A 105 6.73 -2.09 -16.13
N LYS A 106 5.53 -1.52 -16.03
CA LYS A 106 5.33 -0.18 -15.49
C LYS A 106 5.71 -0.10 -14.01
N CYS A 107 5.44 -1.15 -13.23
CA CYS A 107 5.87 -1.22 -11.83
C CYS A 107 7.39 -1.08 -11.69
N ARG A 108 8.17 -1.76 -12.56
CA ARG A 108 9.64 -1.65 -12.57
C ARG A 108 10.15 -0.28 -13.01
N GLN A 109 9.37 0.47 -13.79
CA GLN A 109 9.72 1.84 -14.19
C GLN A 109 9.41 2.86 -13.09
N VAL A 110 8.34 2.65 -12.32
CA VAL A 110 7.88 3.58 -11.29
C VAL A 110 8.65 3.40 -9.98
N VAL A 111 9.02 2.16 -9.63
CA VAL A 111 9.73 1.86 -8.38
C VAL A 111 11.19 1.52 -8.67
N VAL A 112 12.07 2.38 -8.20
CA VAL A 112 13.52 2.18 -8.27
C VAL A 112 14.04 1.88 -6.86
N VAL A 113 14.63 0.70 -6.69
CA VAL A 113 15.29 0.32 -5.43
C VAL A 113 16.76 0.67 -5.52
N LYS A 114 17.20 1.59 -4.66
CA LYS A 114 18.61 1.98 -4.61
C LYS A 114 19.45 0.81 -4.05
N ASP A 115 20.62 0.60 -4.62
CA ASP A 115 21.58 -0.42 -4.19
C ASP A 115 20.97 -1.84 -4.06
N LEU A 116 20.05 -2.21 -4.97
CA LEU A 116 19.30 -3.47 -4.93
C LEU A 116 20.22 -4.68 -4.82
N GLU A 117 21.29 -4.74 -5.62
CA GLU A 117 22.26 -5.87 -5.61
C GLU A 117 22.90 -6.05 -4.24
N LYS A 118 23.31 -4.95 -3.60
CA LYS A 118 23.89 -4.98 -2.25
C LYS A 118 22.89 -5.44 -1.20
N GLN A 119 21.63 -4.98 -1.31
CA GLN A 119 20.56 -5.44 -0.42
C GLN A 119 20.29 -6.93 -0.60
N MET A 120 20.25 -7.40 -1.84
CA MET A 120 20.00 -8.80 -2.13
C MET A 120 21.14 -9.70 -1.66
N ALA A 121 22.39 -9.30 -1.83
CA ALA A 121 23.55 -10.03 -1.31
C ALA A 121 23.51 -10.15 0.22
N ALA A 122 23.03 -9.14 0.93
CA ALA A 122 22.93 -9.15 2.39
C ALA A 122 21.88 -10.16 2.92
N VAL A 123 20.86 -10.51 2.12
CA VAL A 123 19.73 -11.38 2.50
C VAL A 123 19.68 -12.68 1.69
N GLU A 124 20.72 -12.96 0.91
CA GLU A 124 20.75 -14.12 0.02
C GLU A 124 20.45 -15.43 0.77
N GLY A 125 19.51 -16.21 0.22
CA GLY A 125 19.12 -17.53 0.75
C GLY A 125 18.40 -17.48 2.09
N ARG A 126 17.99 -16.31 2.58
CA ARG A 126 17.34 -16.14 3.90
C ARG A 126 15.99 -15.48 3.81
N ASP A 127 15.10 -15.82 4.73
CA ASP A 127 13.94 -15.00 5.06
C ASP A 127 14.39 -13.76 5.83
N TRP A 128 13.68 -12.67 5.66
CA TRP A 128 14.01 -11.43 6.37
C TRP A 128 12.77 -10.55 6.62
N ILE A 129 12.91 -9.55 7.46
CA ILE A 129 11.86 -8.61 7.81
C ILE A 129 12.17 -7.24 7.20
N ALA A 130 11.26 -6.74 6.38
CA ALA A 130 11.29 -5.38 5.86
C ALA A 130 10.48 -4.48 6.79
N LEU A 131 11.14 -3.59 7.54
CA LEU A 131 10.47 -2.57 8.32
C LEU A 131 10.31 -1.31 7.46
N THR A 132 9.08 -0.84 7.35
CA THR A 132 8.75 0.38 6.60
C THR A 132 7.92 1.33 7.47
N ALA A 133 7.64 2.52 6.94
CA ALA A 133 6.81 3.53 7.58
C ALA A 133 5.75 4.06 6.61
N HIS A 134 4.73 4.76 7.11
CA HIS A 134 3.75 5.48 6.29
C HIS A 134 4.38 6.74 5.66
N LEU A 135 5.41 6.55 4.84
CA LEU A 135 6.12 7.62 4.16
C LEU A 135 5.83 7.58 2.66
N GLY A 136 5.27 8.65 2.14
CA GLY A 136 4.82 8.71 0.74
C GLY A 136 3.75 7.65 0.44
N CYS A 137 3.73 7.14 -0.79
CA CYS A 137 2.85 6.04 -1.17
C CYS A 137 3.48 4.68 -0.84
N TRP A 138 3.33 4.23 0.39
CA TRP A 138 3.82 2.93 0.87
C TRP A 138 3.20 1.73 0.12
N GLU A 139 2.09 1.92 -0.59
CA GLU A 139 1.50 0.86 -1.42
C GLU A 139 2.47 0.37 -2.50
N TYR A 140 3.42 1.21 -2.94
CA TYR A 140 4.47 0.80 -3.87
C TYR A 140 5.45 -0.24 -3.30
N CYS A 141 5.52 -0.40 -1.97
CA CYS A 141 6.27 -1.50 -1.35
C CYS A 141 5.72 -2.87 -1.79
N SER A 142 4.46 -2.93 -2.20
CA SER A 142 3.85 -4.14 -2.74
C SER A 142 4.49 -4.60 -4.07
N PHE A 143 5.24 -3.75 -4.77
CA PHE A 143 5.91 -4.12 -6.01
C PHE A 143 7.24 -4.84 -5.82
N TRP A 144 7.70 -5.00 -4.59
CA TRP A 144 8.91 -5.75 -4.30
C TRP A 144 8.91 -7.14 -4.93
N GLY A 145 7.80 -7.87 -4.84
CA GLY A 145 7.67 -9.19 -5.43
C GLY A 145 7.74 -9.23 -6.96
N ILE A 146 7.54 -8.07 -7.63
CA ILE A 146 7.74 -7.91 -9.07
C ILE A 146 9.21 -7.58 -9.37
N ILE A 147 9.85 -6.77 -8.51
CA ILE A 147 11.24 -6.34 -8.65
C ILE A 147 12.18 -7.51 -8.34
N VAL A 148 11.86 -8.29 -7.30
CA VAL A 148 12.63 -9.45 -6.84
C VAL A 148 11.78 -10.73 -6.92
N PRO A 149 11.65 -11.36 -8.09
CA PRO A 149 10.77 -12.50 -8.31
C PRO A 149 11.18 -13.77 -7.53
N SER A 150 12.40 -13.82 -7.00
CA SER A 150 12.91 -14.93 -6.16
C SER A 150 12.37 -14.90 -4.73
N GLN A 151 11.65 -13.86 -4.34
CA GLN A 151 11.09 -13.69 -3.00
C GLN A 151 9.57 -13.55 -3.04
N VAL A 152 8.90 -13.90 -1.94
CA VAL A 152 7.48 -13.65 -1.71
C VAL A 152 7.32 -12.66 -0.57
N VAL A 153 6.64 -11.57 -0.82
CA VAL A 153 6.33 -10.57 0.22
C VAL A 153 5.07 -10.98 0.97
N VAL A 154 5.21 -11.23 2.26
CA VAL A 154 4.08 -11.33 3.19
C VAL A 154 3.80 -9.91 3.69
N ALA A 155 2.84 -9.25 3.07
CA ALA A 155 2.41 -7.91 3.47
C ALA A 155 1.50 -8.00 4.69
N VAL A 156 2.06 -7.75 5.87
CA VAL A 156 1.29 -7.76 7.12
C VAL A 156 0.45 -6.49 7.20
N TYR A 157 -0.85 -6.66 7.43
CA TYR A 157 -1.77 -5.54 7.47
C TYR A 157 -2.81 -5.66 8.59
N HIS A 158 -3.40 -4.54 8.98
CA HIS A 158 -4.54 -4.49 9.88
C HIS A 158 -5.84 -4.45 9.05
N PRO A 159 -6.77 -5.42 9.22
CA PRO A 159 -8.02 -5.44 8.48
C PRO A 159 -8.83 -4.15 8.64
N LEU A 160 -9.34 -3.63 7.54
CA LEU A 160 -10.15 -2.42 7.55
C LEU A 160 -11.56 -2.69 8.08
N ARG A 161 -12.17 -1.70 8.74
CA ARG A 161 -13.56 -1.79 9.23
C ARG A 161 -14.56 -2.05 8.10
N SER A 162 -14.36 -1.42 6.95
CA SER A 162 -15.19 -1.66 5.77
C SER A 162 -14.67 -2.87 5.00
N ARG A 163 -15.44 -3.95 4.99
CA ARG A 163 -15.11 -5.18 4.26
C ARG A 163 -14.91 -4.95 2.76
N VAL A 164 -15.65 -4.02 2.17
CA VAL A 164 -15.53 -3.68 0.74
C VAL A 164 -14.16 -3.06 0.45
N PHE A 165 -13.74 -2.08 1.25
CA PHE A 165 -12.41 -1.48 1.11
C PHE A 165 -11.30 -2.46 1.46
N ASP A 166 -11.49 -3.32 2.46
CA ASP A 166 -10.51 -4.36 2.81
C ASP A 166 -10.23 -5.29 1.61
N GLU A 167 -11.29 -5.77 0.95
CA GLU A 167 -11.16 -6.60 -0.25
C GLU A 167 -10.60 -5.82 -1.46
N LEU A 168 -10.94 -4.54 -1.60
CA LEU A 168 -10.36 -3.69 -2.63
C LEU A 168 -8.83 -3.56 -2.45
N TYR A 169 -8.37 -3.25 -1.23
CA TYR A 169 -6.93 -3.14 -0.95
C TYR A 169 -6.18 -4.45 -1.10
N LYS A 170 -6.77 -5.58 -0.69
CA LYS A 170 -6.21 -6.91 -0.98
C LYS A 170 -6.06 -7.13 -2.48
N ARG A 171 -7.07 -6.77 -3.27
CA ARG A 171 -7.04 -6.90 -4.74
C ARG A 171 -5.99 -5.97 -5.37
N LEU A 172 -5.86 -4.72 -4.88
CA LEU A 172 -4.83 -3.78 -5.33
C LEU A 172 -3.41 -4.26 -5.00
N ARG A 173 -3.21 -4.93 -3.86
CA ARG A 173 -1.92 -5.48 -3.42
C ARG A 173 -1.63 -6.87 -3.99
N SER A 174 -2.61 -7.58 -4.56
CA SER A 174 -2.44 -8.93 -5.09
C SER A 174 -1.72 -8.94 -6.44
N HIS A 175 -0.50 -8.44 -6.46
CA HIS A 175 0.45 -8.59 -7.57
C HIS A 175 1.28 -9.88 -7.42
N ALA A 176 2.09 -10.20 -8.41
CA ALA A 176 2.94 -11.38 -8.39
C ALA A 176 3.83 -11.41 -7.13
N ASN A 177 3.90 -12.57 -6.47
CA ASN A 177 4.71 -12.82 -5.29
C ASN A 177 4.37 -11.99 -4.04
N ILE A 178 3.13 -11.52 -3.91
CA ILE A 178 2.65 -10.82 -2.70
C ILE A 178 1.50 -11.58 -2.09
N CYS A 179 1.60 -11.76 -0.77
CA CYS A 179 0.62 -12.41 0.07
C CYS A 179 0.20 -11.45 1.19
N PRO A 180 -0.96 -10.77 1.10
CA PRO A 180 -1.47 -9.98 2.21
C PRO A 180 -1.95 -10.89 3.33
N VAL A 181 -1.41 -10.71 4.55
CA VAL A 181 -1.75 -11.52 5.73
C VAL A 181 -2.16 -10.61 6.88
N PRO A 182 -3.32 -10.86 7.56
CA PRO A 182 -3.71 -10.11 8.74
C PRO A 182 -2.66 -10.21 9.84
N MET A 183 -2.42 -9.10 10.55
CA MET A 183 -1.43 -9.02 11.63
C MET A 183 -1.60 -10.15 12.67
N ALA A 184 -2.83 -10.43 13.08
CA ALA A 184 -3.11 -11.49 14.06
C ALA A 184 -2.71 -12.90 13.62
N GLU A 185 -2.55 -13.13 12.31
CA GLU A 185 -2.21 -14.43 11.72
C GLU A 185 -0.77 -14.49 11.23
N SER A 186 -0.09 -13.36 11.15
CA SER A 186 1.20 -13.21 10.44
C SER A 186 2.29 -14.14 10.99
N LEU A 187 2.47 -14.22 12.31
CA LEU A 187 3.45 -15.10 12.94
C LEU A 187 3.14 -16.57 12.66
N ARG A 188 1.86 -16.98 12.80
CA ARG A 188 1.45 -18.36 12.53
C ARG A 188 1.65 -18.71 11.05
N PHE A 189 1.34 -17.78 10.16
CA PHE A 189 1.54 -17.94 8.73
C PHE A 189 3.04 -18.13 8.41
N TYR A 190 3.91 -17.30 8.96
CA TYR A 190 5.35 -17.43 8.78
C TYR A 190 5.87 -18.79 9.29
N LEU A 191 5.53 -19.17 10.52
CA LEU A 191 5.99 -20.43 11.13
C LEU A 191 5.57 -21.67 10.33
N ARG A 192 4.44 -21.65 9.63
CA ARG A 192 4.01 -22.76 8.77
C ARG A 192 4.79 -22.86 7.47
N ASN A 193 5.32 -21.75 6.98
CA ASN A 193 5.92 -21.67 5.65
C ASN A 193 7.46 -21.55 5.68
N ARG A 194 8.07 -21.22 6.81
CA ARG A 194 9.51 -20.89 6.93
C ARG A 194 10.45 -21.99 6.44
N GLU A 195 10.09 -23.26 6.56
CA GLU A 195 10.99 -24.37 6.19
C GLU A 195 10.97 -24.68 4.68
N LYS A 196 9.82 -24.48 4.04
CA LYS A 196 9.60 -24.80 2.64
C LYS A 196 9.57 -23.55 1.74
N GLY A 197 9.51 -22.39 2.36
CA GLY A 197 9.20 -21.15 1.65
C GLY A 197 7.76 -21.13 1.13
N ILE A 198 7.42 -20.10 0.38
CA ILE A 198 6.16 -20.01 -0.37
C ILE A 198 6.49 -20.23 -1.84
N ASP A 199 5.94 -21.28 -2.44
CA ASP A 199 6.30 -21.73 -3.81
C ASP A 199 7.83 -21.90 -4.01
N GLY A 200 8.54 -22.41 -2.98
CA GLY A 200 9.98 -22.59 -2.99
C GLY A 200 10.80 -21.29 -2.93
N LYS A 201 10.18 -20.16 -2.59
CA LYS A 201 10.82 -18.84 -2.51
C LYS A 201 10.98 -18.39 -1.07
N ASN A 202 12.03 -17.62 -0.80
CA ASN A 202 12.24 -16.99 0.50
C ASN A 202 11.15 -15.98 0.84
N ILE A 203 10.87 -15.85 2.12
CA ILE A 203 9.80 -15.00 2.65
C ILE A 203 10.37 -13.65 3.08
N VAL A 204 9.74 -12.58 2.63
CA VAL A 204 9.96 -11.23 3.13
C VAL A 204 8.74 -10.80 3.94
N MET A 205 8.90 -10.65 5.25
CA MET A 205 7.84 -10.14 6.12
C MET A 205 7.82 -8.61 6.06
N GLY A 206 6.88 -8.03 5.32
CA GLY A 206 6.71 -6.57 5.22
C GLY A 206 5.85 -6.03 6.37
N LEU A 207 6.44 -5.18 7.21
CA LEU A 207 5.79 -4.56 8.37
C LEU A 207 5.86 -3.04 8.24
N ILE A 208 4.71 -2.36 8.39
CA ILE A 208 4.67 -0.91 8.57
C ILE A 208 4.63 -0.68 10.09
N ALA A 209 5.73 -0.20 10.67
CA ALA A 209 5.99 -0.27 12.10
C ALA A 209 6.07 1.09 12.81
N ASP A 210 5.57 2.15 12.19
CA ASP A 210 5.60 3.53 12.70
C ASP A 210 4.32 3.95 13.45
N GLN A 211 3.33 3.08 13.53
CA GLN A 211 2.07 3.32 14.26
C GLN A 211 1.75 2.13 15.18
N ASN A 212 1.30 2.45 16.39
CA ASN A 212 0.78 1.50 17.41
C ASN A 212 -0.73 1.34 17.27
#